data_e7578b8592cadf6982b6bd8de0df9f9b
#
_entry.id   e7578b8592cadf6982b6bd8de0df9f9b
#
_cell.length_a   1.000
_cell.length_b   1.000
_cell.length_c   1.000
_cell.angle_alpha   90.00
_cell.angle_beta   90.00
_cell.angle_gamma   90.00
#
_symmetry.space_group_name_H-M   'P 1'
#
loop_
_entity.id
_entity.type
_entity.pdbx_description
1 polymer ?
#
loop_
_entity_poly.entity_id
_entity_poly.type
_entity_poly.pdbx_seq_one_letter_code
_entity_poly.pdbx_strand_id
1 'polypeptide(L)'
;MQSASYLISIVKGRGVLQVYIDFKSPYAFVALRPCWQLERDYGIAIEWLPLTLNIGSYLGTAKVDDTGKVTSNNRSPRQWQAVRYAYMDARRYADSQGLLLKGTQKIWDSSIAAIGLLWATDHARNRAALRDYTTMVFDRFWQRQLDIENAAVIAAVLEEAGISASGFSD
;
A
#
# COMPACT_ATOMS: atom_id res chain seq x y z
N MET A 1 -25.85 1.87 7.36
CA MET A 1 -25.29 1.38 8.62
C MET A 1 -25.39 -0.15 8.79
N GLN A 2 -25.22 -0.95 7.72
CA GLN A 2 -25.28 -2.43 7.80
C GLN A 2 -24.02 -3.15 7.29
N SER A 3 -23.05 -2.44 6.71
CA SER A 3 -21.90 -3.10 6.08
C SER A 3 -20.77 -3.50 7.06
N ALA A 4 -20.51 -2.72 8.10
CA ALA A 4 -19.49 -3.05 9.10
C ALA A 4 -19.83 -4.30 9.92
N SER A 5 -21.12 -4.55 10.16
CA SER A 5 -21.58 -5.75 10.88
C SER A 5 -21.36 -7.06 10.11
N TYR A 6 -21.29 -7.02 8.78
CA TYR A 6 -21.14 -8.22 7.95
C TYR A 6 -19.72 -8.78 7.96
N LEU A 7 -18.72 -7.89 7.99
CA LEU A 7 -17.32 -8.28 8.10
C LEU A 7 -16.96 -8.82 9.49
N ILE A 8 -17.61 -8.31 10.54
CA ILE A 8 -17.44 -8.76 11.92
C ILE A 8 -18.18 -10.07 12.21
N SER A 9 -19.28 -10.35 11.50
CA SER A 9 -20.09 -11.57 11.71
C SER A 9 -19.40 -12.87 11.27
N ILE A 10 -18.41 -12.82 10.38
CA ILE A 10 -17.62 -14.00 9.95
C ILE A 10 -16.63 -14.42 11.03
N VAL A 11 -16.38 -13.59 12.03
CA VAL A 11 -15.28 -13.71 13.00
C VAL A 11 -15.72 -14.34 14.34
N LYS A 12 -16.93 -14.82 14.48
CA LYS A 12 -17.32 -15.55 15.72
C LYS A 12 -16.52 -16.85 15.87
N GLY A 13 -15.34 -16.75 16.51
CA GLY A 13 -14.51 -17.89 16.93
C GLY A 13 -13.08 -17.93 16.39
N ARG A 14 -12.65 -17.01 15.51
CA ARG A 14 -11.27 -16.94 15.01
C ARG A 14 -10.69 -15.56 15.29
N GLY A 15 -9.40 -15.50 15.66
CA GLY A 15 -8.70 -14.24 15.92
C GLY A 15 -8.69 -13.32 14.70
N VAL A 16 -8.74 -12.02 14.91
CA VAL A 16 -8.53 -10.99 13.87
C VAL A 16 -7.06 -10.58 13.93
N LEU A 17 -6.40 -10.63 12.78
CA LEU A 17 -5.04 -10.12 12.62
C LEU A 17 -5.09 -8.70 12.07
N GLN A 18 -4.60 -7.72 12.82
CA GLN A 18 -4.45 -6.36 12.34
C GLN A 18 -3.15 -6.21 11.58
N VAL A 19 -3.23 -5.75 10.32
CA VAL A 19 -2.06 -5.52 9.47
C VAL A 19 -2.00 -4.06 9.06
N TYR A 20 -0.98 -3.37 9.56
CA TYR A 20 -0.73 -1.97 9.23
C TYR A 20 0.12 -1.86 7.98
N ILE A 21 -0.36 -1.10 6.99
CA ILE A 21 0.34 -0.91 5.72
C ILE A 21 0.52 0.56 5.37
N ASP A 22 1.62 0.86 4.70
CA ASP A 22 1.84 2.11 4.00
C ASP A 22 2.15 1.80 2.53
N PHE A 23 1.40 2.37 1.60
CA PHE A 23 1.57 2.10 0.16
C PHE A 23 2.96 2.48 -0.38
N LYS A 24 3.66 3.41 0.28
CA LYS A 24 5.05 3.75 -0.06
C LYS A 24 6.11 2.87 0.63
N SER A 25 5.70 1.86 1.41
CA SER A 25 6.62 0.90 2.03
C SER A 25 6.88 -0.29 1.09
N PRO A 26 8.12 -0.52 0.66
CA PRO A 26 8.45 -1.68 -0.18
C PRO A 26 8.21 -3.00 0.55
N TYR A 27 8.36 -3.03 1.88
CA TYR A 27 8.09 -4.24 2.67
C TYR A 27 6.59 -4.52 2.82
N ALA A 28 5.74 -3.48 2.94
CA ALA A 28 4.30 -3.68 2.91
C ALA A 28 3.85 -4.24 1.55
N PHE A 29 4.45 -3.78 0.45
CA PHE A 29 4.17 -4.31 -0.89
C PHE A 29 4.46 -5.81 -1.00
N VAL A 30 5.66 -6.25 -0.60
CA VAL A 30 6.02 -7.67 -0.72
C VAL A 30 5.32 -8.55 0.31
N ALA A 31 4.81 -7.99 1.41
CA ALA A 31 4.04 -8.70 2.42
C ALA A 31 2.56 -8.89 2.04
N LEU A 32 2.04 -8.11 1.09
CA LEU A 32 0.61 -8.10 0.74
C LEU A 32 0.10 -9.50 0.33
N ARG A 33 0.75 -10.14 -0.66
CA ARG A 33 0.35 -11.46 -1.16
C ARG A 33 0.46 -12.56 -0.10
N PRO A 34 1.56 -12.68 0.68
CA PRO A 34 1.63 -13.58 1.83
C PRO A 34 0.52 -13.38 2.85
N CYS A 35 0.13 -12.12 3.16
CA CYS A 35 -0.98 -11.86 4.07
C CYS A 35 -2.32 -12.36 3.52
N TRP A 36 -2.63 -12.09 2.24
CA TRP A 36 -3.83 -12.64 1.60
C TRP A 36 -3.83 -14.17 1.55
N GLN A 37 -2.64 -14.78 1.37
CA GLN A 37 -2.49 -16.23 1.42
C GLN A 37 -2.76 -16.78 2.82
N LEU A 38 -2.22 -16.13 3.84
CA LEU A 38 -2.45 -16.49 5.24
C LEU A 38 -3.96 -16.46 5.59
N GLU A 39 -4.67 -15.40 5.18
CA GLU A 39 -6.12 -15.29 5.35
C GLU A 39 -6.86 -16.47 4.72
N ARG A 40 -6.49 -16.82 3.48
CA ARG A 40 -7.11 -17.93 2.74
C ARG A 40 -6.80 -19.30 3.35
N ASP A 41 -5.52 -19.55 3.65
CA ASP A 41 -5.05 -20.89 4.00
C ASP A 41 -5.43 -21.26 5.44
N TYR A 42 -5.49 -20.28 6.34
CA TYR A 42 -5.82 -20.48 7.76
C TYR A 42 -7.21 -19.97 8.14
N GLY A 43 -7.92 -19.31 7.24
CA GLY A 43 -9.23 -18.72 7.52
C GLY A 43 -9.18 -17.64 8.61
N ILE A 44 -8.05 -16.94 8.73
CA ILE A 44 -7.85 -15.83 9.66
C ILE A 44 -8.36 -14.56 8.98
N ALA A 45 -9.23 -13.80 9.65
CA ALA A 45 -9.63 -12.50 9.13
C ALA A 45 -8.50 -11.48 9.31
N ILE A 46 -8.16 -10.75 8.25
CA ILE A 46 -7.19 -9.65 8.31
C ILE A 46 -7.92 -8.32 8.25
N GLU A 47 -7.71 -7.50 9.26
CA GLU A 47 -8.11 -6.10 9.27
C GLU A 47 -6.93 -5.26 8.73
N TRP A 48 -7.14 -4.64 7.56
CA TRP A 48 -6.14 -3.81 6.93
C TRP A 48 -6.26 -2.37 7.43
N LEU A 49 -5.19 -1.86 8.03
CA LEU A 49 -5.15 -0.54 8.62
C LEU A 49 -4.06 0.31 7.95
N PRO A 50 -4.34 1.58 7.61
CA PRO A 50 -3.32 2.46 7.06
C PRO A 50 -2.35 2.93 8.14
N LEU A 51 -1.07 3.03 7.75
CA LEU A 51 -0.01 3.65 8.53
C LEU A 51 0.81 4.57 7.63
N THR A 52 0.78 5.86 7.87
CA THR A 52 1.59 6.81 7.11
C THR A 52 2.96 7.00 7.75
N LEU A 53 4.00 6.42 7.13
CA LEU A 53 5.37 6.50 7.61
C LEU A 53 5.97 7.90 7.37
N ASN A 54 6.54 8.50 8.41
CA ASN A 54 7.34 9.72 8.26
C ASN A 54 8.79 9.38 7.93
N ILE A 55 9.01 8.86 6.70
CA ILE A 55 10.33 8.40 6.23
C ILE A 55 11.38 9.50 6.32
N GLY A 56 11.00 10.75 6.02
CA GLY A 56 11.92 11.89 6.04
C GLY A 56 12.55 12.15 7.40
N SER A 57 11.85 11.83 8.50
CA SER A 57 12.34 12.10 9.85
C SER A 57 13.53 11.21 10.26
N TYR A 58 13.64 10.00 9.73
CA TYR A 58 14.70 9.04 10.11
C TYR A 58 15.64 8.64 8.97
N LEU A 59 15.20 8.70 7.71
CA LEU A 59 16.04 8.39 6.54
C LEU A 59 16.43 9.63 5.72
N GLY A 60 16.01 10.83 6.14
CA GLY A 60 16.19 12.02 5.33
C GLY A 60 15.40 11.97 4.02
N THR A 61 15.54 13.00 3.20
CA THR A 61 14.84 13.14 1.93
C THR A 61 15.79 13.10 0.75
N ALA A 62 15.33 12.59 -0.38
CA ALA A 62 16.02 12.69 -1.66
C ALA A 62 14.99 12.70 -2.80
N LYS A 63 15.32 13.39 -3.88
CA LYS A 63 14.60 13.32 -5.15
C LYS A 63 15.56 12.84 -6.23
N VAL A 64 15.04 12.04 -7.13
CA VAL A 64 15.76 11.59 -8.33
C VAL A 64 14.92 11.92 -9.57
N ASP A 65 15.57 12.20 -10.67
CA ASP A 65 14.91 12.34 -11.97
C ASP A 65 14.56 10.95 -12.57
N ASP A 66 13.98 10.96 -13.77
CA ASP A 66 13.56 9.75 -14.46
C ASP A 66 14.75 8.83 -14.84
N THR A 67 15.96 9.37 -14.92
CA THR A 67 17.19 8.62 -15.17
C THR A 67 17.77 7.99 -13.90
N GLY A 68 17.23 8.35 -12.71
CA GLY A 68 17.73 7.91 -11.40
C GLY A 68 18.84 8.79 -10.83
N LYS A 69 19.16 9.93 -11.47
CA LYS A 69 20.14 10.89 -10.96
C LYS A 69 19.53 11.68 -9.80
N VAL A 70 20.30 11.82 -8.71
CA VAL A 70 19.87 12.59 -7.53
C VAL A 70 19.84 14.08 -7.86
N THR A 71 18.68 14.69 -7.74
CA THR A 71 18.45 16.14 -7.98
C THR A 71 18.38 16.95 -6.69
N SER A 72 18.01 16.30 -5.57
CA SER A 72 17.99 16.91 -4.24
C SER A 72 18.24 15.84 -3.17
N ASN A 73 19.01 16.17 -2.13
CA ASN A 73 19.38 15.22 -1.10
C ASN A 73 19.81 15.89 0.20
N ASN A 74 19.28 15.42 1.34
CA ASN A 74 19.78 15.74 2.68
C ASN A 74 20.14 14.49 3.49
N ARG A 75 20.24 13.31 2.84
CA ARG A 75 20.60 12.05 3.48
C ARG A 75 22.09 11.99 3.79
N SER A 76 22.42 11.55 5.00
CA SER A 76 23.79 11.13 5.35
C SER A 76 24.21 9.87 4.60
N PRO A 77 25.53 9.55 4.52
CA PRO A 77 26.00 8.30 3.94
C PRO A 77 25.35 7.05 4.58
N ARG A 78 25.14 7.05 5.90
CA ARG A 78 24.48 5.94 6.62
C ARG A 78 23.03 5.78 6.21
N GLN A 79 22.30 6.88 6.08
CA GLN A 79 20.90 6.84 5.62
C GLN A 79 20.80 6.33 4.18
N TRP A 80 21.72 6.74 3.29
CA TRP A 80 21.78 6.20 1.94
C TRP A 80 22.06 4.70 1.91
N GLN A 81 22.97 4.23 2.79
CA GLN A 81 23.25 2.81 2.90
C GLN A 81 22.03 2.01 3.36
N ALA A 82 21.30 2.51 4.37
CA ALA A 82 20.07 1.89 4.86
C ALA A 82 18.98 1.84 3.76
N VAL A 83 18.79 2.92 3.00
CA VAL A 83 17.81 2.97 1.91
C VAL A 83 18.18 1.98 0.79
N ARG A 84 19.45 1.96 0.38
CA ARG A 84 19.94 1.01 -0.65
C ARG A 84 19.74 -0.44 -0.22
N TYR A 85 20.06 -0.75 1.04
CA TYR A 85 19.85 -2.08 1.61
C TYR A 85 18.36 -2.47 1.58
N ALA A 86 17.48 -1.59 2.07
CA ALA A 86 16.04 -1.85 2.11
C ALA A 86 15.46 -2.15 0.72
N TYR A 87 15.85 -1.38 -0.32
CA TYR A 87 15.42 -1.64 -1.69
C TYR A 87 16.01 -2.93 -2.27
N MET A 88 17.28 -3.22 -1.99
CA MET A 88 17.92 -4.46 -2.43
C MET A 88 17.23 -5.68 -1.82
N ASP A 89 16.96 -5.62 -0.52
CA ASP A 89 16.33 -6.71 0.21
C ASP A 89 14.86 -6.90 -0.23
N ALA A 90 14.07 -5.82 -0.29
CA ALA A 90 12.69 -5.89 -0.76
C ALA A 90 12.57 -6.43 -2.19
N ARG A 91 13.53 -6.11 -3.09
CA ARG A 91 13.55 -6.67 -4.46
C ARG A 91 13.75 -8.18 -4.47
N ARG A 92 14.54 -8.75 -3.56
CA ARG A 92 14.69 -10.22 -3.46
C ARG A 92 13.34 -10.89 -3.19
N TYR A 93 12.54 -10.32 -2.28
CA TYR A 93 11.18 -10.81 -2.02
C TYR A 93 10.24 -10.55 -3.19
N ALA A 94 10.34 -9.39 -3.83
CA ALA A 94 9.54 -9.05 -5.00
C ALA A 94 9.82 -10.03 -6.16
N ASP A 95 11.09 -10.26 -6.48
CA ASP A 95 11.52 -11.16 -7.55
C ASP A 95 11.04 -12.59 -7.32
N SER A 96 11.09 -13.08 -6.07
CA SER A 96 10.58 -14.42 -5.72
C SER A 96 9.08 -14.57 -5.91
N GLN A 97 8.35 -13.46 -5.95
CA GLN A 97 6.90 -13.40 -6.16
C GLN A 97 6.50 -12.96 -7.59
N GLY A 98 7.47 -12.71 -8.47
CA GLY A 98 7.23 -12.16 -9.81
C GLY A 98 6.69 -10.72 -9.79
N LEU A 99 7.01 -9.94 -8.75
CA LEU A 99 6.60 -8.55 -8.60
C LEU A 99 7.66 -7.61 -9.13
N LEU A 100 7.24 -6.53 -9.82
CA LEU A 100 8.15 -5.47 -10.28
C LEU A 100 8.21 -4.35 -9.25
N LEU A 101 9.38 -4.18 -8.60
CA LEU A 101 9.63 -3.12 -7.63
C LEU A 101 10.66 -2.13 -8.17
N LYS A 102 10.18 -1.02 -8.71
CA LYS A 102 11.00 0.14 -9.10
C LYS A 102 11.20 1.06 -7.90
N GLY A 103 12.39 1.65 -7.74
CA GLY A 103 12.62 2.66 -6.69
C GLY A 103 11.77 3.92 -6.93
N THR A 104 11.31 4.55 -5.86
CA THR A 104 10.53 5.79 -5.95
C THR A 104 11.42 6.99 -6.29
N GLN A 105 10.84 8.00 -6.96
CA GLN A 105 11.57 9.22 -7.39
C GLN A 105 11.65 10.27 -6.29
N LYS A 106 10.74 10.21 -5.32
CA LYS A 106 10.66 11.08 -4.13
C LYS A 106 10.11 10.28 -2.94
N ILE A 107 10.08 10.88 -1.78
CA ILE A 107 9.20 10.40 -0.69
C ILE A 107 7.82 10.92 -1.00
N TRP A 108 6.91 10.00 -1.25
CA TRP A 108 5.51 10.28 -1.55
C TRP A 108 4.69 10.49 -0.27
N ASP A 109 3.66 11.30 -0.35
CA ASP A 109 2.59 11.30 0.64
C ASP A 109 1.56 10.23 0.28
N SER A 110 1.42 9.22 1.12
CA SER A 110 0.48 8.12 0.89
C SER A 110 -0.89 8.35 1.53
N SER A 111 -1.17 9.54 2.05
CA SER A 111 -2.40 9.83 2.81
C SER A 111 -3.66 9.60 1.98
N ILE A 112 -3.69 10.04 0.72
CA ILE A 112 -4.86 9.85 -0.16
C ILE A 112 -5.11 8.37 -0.44
N ALA A 113 -4.07 7.60 -0.76
CA ALA A 113 -4.21 6.15 -0.93
C ALA A 113 -4.62 5.44 0.37
N ALA A 114 -4.14 5.93 1.53
CA ALA A 114 -4.54 5.43 2.85
C ALA A 114 -6.02 5.71 3.15
N ILE A 115 -6.53 6.91 2.82
CA ILE A 115 -7.96 7.23 2.89
C ILE A 115 -8.75 6.31 1.96
N GLY A 116 -8.25 6.06 0.75
CA GLY A 116 -8.83 5.09 -0.18
C GLY A 116 -8.93 3.67 0.39
N LEU A 117 -7.95 3.23 1.20
CA LEU A 117 -8.01 1.95 1.91
C LEU A 117 -9.16 1.92 2.93
N LEU A 118 -9.32 2.98 3.73
CA LEU A 118 -10.44 3.10 4.67
C LEU A 118 -11.77 3.13 3.93
N TRP A 119 -11.85 3.92 2.86
CA TRP A 119 -13.03 3.98 2.00
C TRP A 119 -13.37 2.60 1.43
N ALA A 120 -12.37 1.89 0.90
CA ALA A 120 -12.56 0.54 0.39
C ALA A 120 -13.03 -0.44 1.49
N THR A 121 -12.52 -0.30 2.72
CA THR A 121 -12.94 -1.14 3.85
C THR A 121 -14.41 -0.93 4.17
N ASP A 122 -14.91 0.31 4.10
CA ASP A 122 -16.29 0.66 4.46
C ASP A 122 -17.28 0.42 3.33
N HIS A 123 -16.87 0.53 2.06
CA HIS A 123 -17.77 0.54 0.90
C HIS A 123 -17.63 -0.67 -0.01
N ALA A 124 -16.60 -1.51 0.15
CA ALA A 124 -16.44 -2.71 -0.65
C ALA A 124 -17.58 -3.70 -0.38
N ARG A 125 -18.19 -4.20 -1.45
CA ARG A 125 -19.28 -5.20 -1.37
C ARG A 125 -18.79 -6.55 -0.87
N ASN A 126 -17.51 -6.84 -1.04
CA ASN A 126 -16.90 -8.11 -0.64
C ASN A 126 -15.39 -7.97 -0.48
N ARG A 127 -14.77 -9.00 0.09
CA ARG A 127 -13.30 -9.08 0.31
C ARG A 127 -12.47 -9.00 -0.98
N ALA A 128 -13.01 -9.45 -2.10
CA ALA A 128 -12.30 -9.41 -3.38
C ALA A 128 -12.08 -7.97 -3.84
N ALA A 129 -13.09 -7.10 -3.75
CA ALA A 129 -12.97 -5.69 -4.13
C ALA A 129 -11.90 -4.96 -3.29
N LEU A 130 -11.86 -5.18 -1.96
CA LEU A 130 -10.82 -4.64 -1.09
C LEU A 130 -9.43 -5.14 -1.48
N ARG A 131 -9.31 -6.45 -1.78
CA ARG A 131 -8.06 -7.03 -2.26
C ARG A 131 -7.63 -6.45 -3.59
N ASP A 132 -8.56 -6.27 -4.51
CA ASP A 132 -8.29 -5.74 -5.84
C ASP A 132 -7.82 -4.28 -5.73
N TYR A 133 -8.48 -3.44 -4.92
CA TYR A 133 -8.02 -2.08 -4.63
C TYR A 133 -6.58 -2.07 -4.10
N THR A 134 -6.31 -2.80 -3.01
CA THR A 134 -4.97 -2.81 -2.38
C THR A 134 -3.90 -3.31 -3.34
N THR A 135 -4.21 -4.35 -4.13
CA THR A 135 -3.27 -4.92 -5.11
C THR A 135 -2.99 -3.94 -6.24
N MET A 136 -4.03 -3.32 -6.83
CA MET A 136 -3.85 -2.36 -7.92
C MET A 136 -3.06 -1.12 -7.49
N VAL A 137 -3.33 -0.57 -6.30
CA VAL A 137 -2.57 0.58 -5.79
C VAL A 137 -1.10 0.21 -5.62
N PHE A 138 -0.80 -0.91 -4.95
CA PHE A 138 0.59 -1.33 -4.75
C PHE A 138 1.31 -1.65 -6.06
N ASP A 139 0.73 -2.48 -6.92
CA ASP A 139 1.36 -2.91 -8.17
C ASP A 139 1.66 -1.70 -9.07
N ARG A 140 0.69 -0.81 -9.28
CA ARG A 140 0.86 0.37 -10.14
C ARG A 140 1.81 1.40 -9.54
N PHE A 141 1.75 1.64 -8.23
CA PHE A 141 2.66 2.56 -7.56
C PHE A 141 4.12 2.09 -7.67
N TRP A 142 4.38 0.83 -7.36
CA TRP A 142 5.74 0.29 -7.44
C TRP A 142 6.25 0.08 -8.87
N GLN A 143 5.36 0.12 -9.86
CA GLN A 143 5.69 0.21 -11.28
C GLN A 143 5.86 1.65 -11.78
N ARG A 144 5.68 2.68 -10.92
CA ARG A 144 5.67 4.11 -11.26
C ARG A 144 4.57 4.48 -12.26
N GLN A 145 3.40 3.88 -12.13
CA GLN A 145 2.25 4.07 -13.02
C GLN A 145 1.06 4.72 -12.29
N LEU A 146 1.19 5.02 -11.00
CA LEU A 146 0.11 5.57 -10.19
C LEU A 146 0.61 6.73 -9.33
N ASP A 147 -0.08 7.85 -9.41
CA ASP A 147 0.07 8.98 -8.49
C ASP A 147 -0.84 8.77 -7.27
N ILE A 148 -0.24 8.34 -6.16
CA ILE A 148 -0.97 8.06 -4.91
C ILE A 148 -1.32 9.32 -4.11
N GLU A 149 -0.86 10.51 -4.56
CA GLU A 149 -1.19 11.80 -3.96
C GLU A 149 -2.41 12.45 -4.63
N ASN A 150 -2.91 11.90 -5.73
CA ASN A 150 -4.01 12.46 -6.50
C ASN A 150 -5.33 11.75 -6.18
N ALA A 151 -6.29 12.49 -5.59
CA ALA A 151 -7.58 11.94 -5.19
C ALA A 151 -8.40 11.40 -6.37
N ALA A 152 -8.38 12.08 -7.54
CA ALA A 152 -9.11 11.61 -8.72
C ALA A 152 -8.53 10.29 -9.26
N VAL A 153 -7.20 10.13 -9.18
CA VAL A 153 -6.51 8.88 -9.58
C VAL A 153 -6.89 7.74 -8.65
N ILE A 154 -6.92 7.98 -7.33
CA ILE A 154 -7.34 6.96 -6.36
C ILE A 154 -8.83 6.63 -6.49
N ALA A 155 -9.70 7.64 -6.73
CA ALA A 155 -11.11 7.43 -7.02
C ALA A 155 -11.32 6.50 -8.23
N ALA A 156 -10.54 6.69 -9.31
CA ALA A 156 -10.59 5.81 -10.48
C ALA A 156 -10.19 4.37 -10.16
N VAL A 157 -9.20 4.16 -9.28
CA VAL A 157 -8.81 2.81 -8.83
C VAL A 157 -9.90 2.17 -7.98
N LEU A 158 -10.60 2.94 -7.13
CA LEU A 158 -11.75 2.44 -6.36
C LEU A 158 -12.85 1.94 -7.31
N GLU A 159 -13.23 2.75 -8.31
CA GLU A 159 -14.27 2.37 -9.29
C GLU A 159 -13.85 1.12 -10.08
N GLU A 160 -12.58 1.03 -10.51
CA GLU A 160 -12.05 -0.15 -11.20
C GLU A 160 -12.10 -1.41 -10.32
N ALA A 161 -11.90 -1.27 -9.02
CA ALA A 161 -12.05 -2.36 -8.04
C ALA A 161 -13.53 -2.71 -7.74
N GLY A 162 -14.49 -2.03 -8.37
CA GLY A 162 -15.92 -2.22 -8.13
C GLY A 162 -16.41 -1.58 -6.83
N ILE A 163 -15.71 -0.57 -6.34
CA ILE A 163 -16.06 0.19 -5.13
C ILE A 163 -16.47 1.60 -5.56
N SER A 164 -17.69 2.01 -5.26
CA SER A 164 -18.15 3.36 -5.60
C SER A 164 -17.28 4.42 -4.93
N ALA A 165 -16.76 5.34 -5.73
CA ALA A 165 -16.00 6.50 -5.27
C ALA A 165 -16.88 7.76 -5.11
N SER A 166 -18.19 7.63 -5.18
CA SER A 166 -19.12 8.77 -4.97
C SER A 166 -18.96 9.35 -3.57
N GLY A 167 -18.55 10.62 -3.47
CA GLY A 167 -18.24 11.29 -2.20
C GLY A 167 -16.82 11.07 -1.66
N PHE A 168 -15.96 10.36 -2.38
CA PHE A 168 -14.57 10.11 -1.95
C PHE A 168 -13.72 11.38 -1.91
N SER A 169 -13.99 12.34 -2.78
CA SER A 169 -13.23 13.60 -2.90
C SER A 169 -13.87 14.78 -2.18
N ASP A 170 -14.99 14.59 -1.50
CA ASP A 170 -15.71 15.61 -0.73
C ASP A 170 -15.23 15.61 0.73
#